data_ea10b817a5e14f9ef59f176f8c9ac8c0
#
_entry.id   ea10b817a5e14f9ef59f176f8c9ac8c0
#
_cell.length_a   1.000
_cell.length_b   1.000
_cell.length_c   1.000
_cell.angle_alpha   90.00
_cell.angle_beta   90.00
_cell.angle_gamma   90.00
#
_symmetry.space_group_name_H-M   'P 1'
#
loop_
_entity.id
_entity.type
_entity.pdbx_description
1 polymer ?
#
loop_
_entity_poly.entity_id
_entity_poly.type
_entity_poly.pdbx_seq_one_letter_code
_entity_poly.pdbx_strand_id
1 'polypeptide(L)'
;MEFLLDIKANLMTYNTFTFKTEAQMLLFKRIWEDNGTELFDKLKKKGCTRFCLNQIWNVKGTFKMSVLFEYESPTSFKQCQNELENFTKNLMKELQAADLVIEESRNIVLQDLRI
;
A
#
# COMPACT_ATOMS: atom_id res chain seq x y z
N MET A 1 -20.85 -17.43 -6.79
CA MET A 1 -19.75 -16.50 -6.84
C MET A 1 -19.01 -16.31 -5.53
N GLU A 2 -19.64 -16.71 -4.45
CA GLU A 2 -18.99 -16.66 -3.13
C GLU A 2 -17.69 -17.44 -3.08
N PHE A 3 -17.62 -18.57 -3.75
CA PHE A 3 -16.43 -19.39 -3.73
C PHE A 3 -15.19 -18.69 -4.28
N LEU A 4 -15.33 -17.68 -5.12
CA LEU A 4 -14.21 -16.90 -5.62
C LEU A 4 -13.59 -16.05 -4.51
N LEU A 5 -14.41 -15.64 -3.54
CA LEU A 5 -13.96 -14.84 -2.40
C LEU A 5 -13.40 -15.72 -1.29
N ASP A 6 -13.91 -16.96 -1.19
CA ASP A 6 -13.58 -17.83 -0.08
C ASP A 6 -12.30 -18.61 -0.27
N ILE A 7 -11.90 -18.87 -1.51
CA ILE A 7 -10.85 -19.85 -1.69
C ILE A 7 -9.51 -19.23 -1.97
N LYS A 8 -9.21 -18.79 -3.09
CA LYS A 8 -7.85 -18.44 -3.45
C LYS A 8 -7.79 -17.15 -4.24
N ALA A 9 -8.75 -16.30 -3.99
CA ALA A 9 -8.76 -15.01 -4.64
C ALA A 9 -7.63 -14.18 -4.06
N ASN A 10 -6.63 -13.89 -4.87
CA ASN A 10 -5.59 -12.94 -4.51
C ASN A 10 -6.23 -11.58 -4.34
N LEU A 11 -5.83 -10.90 -3.30
CA LEU A 11 -6.32 -9.55 -3.03
C LEU A 11 -5.16 -8.56 -3.25
N MET A 12 -5.46 -7.47 -3.93
CA MET A 12 -4.51 -6.40 -4.11
C MET A 12 -5.08 -5.12 -3.54
N THR A 13 -4.30 -4.40 -2.74
CA THR A 13 -4.66 -3.05 -2.33
C THR A 13 -3.83 -2.05 -3.12
N TYR A 14 -4.47 -0.97 -3.53
CA TYR A 14 -3.82 0.10 -4.27
C TYR A 14 -4.25 1.43 -3.65
N ASN A 15 -3.32 2.08 -2.98
CA ASN A 15 -3.60 3.32 -2.26
C ASN A 15 -2.81 4.46 -2.87
N THR A 16 -3.50 5.54 -3.20
CA THR A 16 -2.88 6.74 -3.77
C THR A 16 -2.86 7.85 -2.73
N PHE A 17 -1.72 8.50 -2.62
CA PHE A 17 -1.49 9.59 -1.68
C PHE A 17 -1.17 10.85 -2.46
N THR A 18 -1.95 11.90 -2.22
CA THR A 18 -1.73 13.21 -2.86
C THR A 18 -1.24 14.19 -1.81
N PHE A 19 -0.07 14.77 -2.06
CA PHE A 19 0.60 15.69 -1.15
C PHE A 19 0.45 17.12 -1.65
N LYS A 20 0.46 18.07 -0.73
CA LYS A 20 0.43 19.50 -1.07
C LYS A 20 1.77 19.99 -1.59
N THR A 21 2.86 19.43 -1.09
CA THR A 21 4.20 19.89 -1.44
C THR A 21 5.08 18.73 -1.86
N GLU A 22 6.07 19.03 -2.69
CA GLU A 22 7.07 18.04 -3.08
C GLU A 22 7.86 17.55 -1.86
N ALA A 23 8.13 18.42 -0.91
CA ALA A 23 8.88 18.05 0.30
C ALA A 23 8.15 16.97 1.10
N GLN A 24 6.82 17.07 1.22
CA GLN A 24 6.03 16.03 1.89
C GLN A 24 6.08 14.72 1.13
N MET A 25 5.98 14.77 -0.18
CA MET A 25 6.08 13.57 -1.01
C MET A 25 7.44 12.89 -0.87
N LEU A 26 8.52 13.65 -0.87
CA LEU A 26 9.87 13.12 -0.71
C LEU A 26 10.09 12.53 0.67
N LEU A 27 9.51 13.13 1.71
CA LEU A 27 9.57 12.58 3.05
C LEU A 27 8.82 11.24 3.13
N PHE A 28 7.64 11.16 2.55
CA PHE A 28 6.87 9.92 2.45
C PHE A 28 7.68 8.82 1.77
N LYS A 29 8.28 9.15 0.62
CA LYS A 29 9.14 8.22 -0.12
C LYS A 29 10.28 7.71 0.76
N ARG A 30 10.94 8.60 1.47
CA ARG A 30 12.08 8.26 2.33
C ARG A 30 11.68 7.34 3.48
N ILE A 31 10.55 7.62 4.12
CA ILE A 31 10.07 6.80 5.23
C ILE A 31 9.82 5.36 4.73
N TRP A 32 9.20 5.21 3.56
CA TRP A 32 8.97 3.88 2.99
C TRP A 32 10.27 3.19 2.58
N GLU A 33 11.21 3.92 1.99
CA GLU A 33 12.51 3.35 1.61
C GLU A 33 13.29 2.88 2.82
N ASP A 34 13.25 3.65 3.90
CA ASP A 34 14.00 3.32 5.11
C ASP A 34 13.37 2.18 5.91
N ASN A 35 12.06 2.03 5.88
CA ASN A 35 11.33 1.10 6.76
C ASN A 35 10.54 0.02 6.03
N GLY A 36 10.37 0.14 4.72
CA GLY A 36 9.51 -0.74 3.95
C GLY A 36 9.95 -2.20 3.96
N THR A 37 11.25 -2.44 3.89
CA THR A 37 11.78 -3.81 3.91
C THR A 37 11.47 -4.52 5.22
N GLU A 38 11.67 -3.84 6.33
CA GLU A 38 11.38 -4.40 7.65
C GLU A 38 9.89 -4.69 7.82
N LEU A 39 9.06 -3.75 7.40
CA LEU A 39 7.61 -3.94 7.40
C LEU A 39 7.21 -5.14 6.54
N PHE A 40 7.73 -5.20 5.31
CA PHE A 40 7.41 -6.28 4.39
C PHE A 40 7.82 -7.64 4.94
N ASP A 41 8.96 -7.71 5.63
CA ASP A 41 9.40 -8.96 6.27
C ASP A 41 8.39 -9.47 7.30
N LYS A 42 7.71 -8.57 8.00
CA LYS A 42 6.65 -8.93 8.93
C LYS A 42 5.38 -9.36 8.19
N LEU A 43 5.03 -8.65 7.13
CA LEU A 43 3.80 -8.91 6.38
C LEU A 43 3.86 -10.21 5.59
N LYS A 44 5.00 -10.55 5.03
CA LYS A 44 5.11 -11.78 4.23
C LYS A 44 4.89 -13.04 5.04
N LYS A 45 5.17 -13.01 6.33
CA LYS A 45 4.90 -14.12 7.24
C LYS A 45 3.39 -14.33 7.44
N LYS A 46 2.60 -13.33 7.11
CA LYS A 46 1.14 -13.35 7.24
C LYS A 46 0.42 -13.43 5.90
N GLY A 47 1.15 -13.72 4.83
CA GLY A 47 0.57 -13.95 3.51
C GLY A 47 0.61 -12.77 2.56
N CYS A 48 1.35 -11.72 2.87
CA CYS A 48 1.62 -10.65 1.91
C CYS A 48 2.68 -11.14 0.91
N THR A 49 2.42 -11.00 -0.37
CA THR A 49 3.28 -11.56 -1.43
C THR A 49 4.03 -10.50 -2.22
N ARG A 50 3.60 -9.24 -2.13
CA ARG A 50 4.24 -8.17 -2.88
C ARG A 50 4.02 -6.83 -2.22
N PHE A 51 5.05 -5.99 -2.28
CA PHE A 51 4.98 -4.57 -1.94
C PHE A 51 5.61 -3.80 -3.09
N CYS A 52 4.95 -2.72 -3.51
CA CYS A 52 5.46 -1.87 -4.57
C CYS A 52 5.15 -0.40 -4.25
N LEU A 53 6.21 0.39 -4.14
CA LEU A 53 6.10 1.84 -3.95
C LEU A 53 6.28 2.52 -5.31
N ASN A 54 5.37 3.41 -5.68
CA ASN A 54 5.39 4.06 -6.97
C ASN A 54 5.24 5.56 -6.84
N GLN A 55 5.89 6.28 -7.74
CA GLN A 55 5.64 7.70 -7.93
C GLN A 55 4.80 7.88 -9.19
N ILE A 56 3.69 8.60 -9.07
CA ILE A 56 2.85 8.92 -10.23
C ILE A 56 3.48 10.12 -10.92
N TRP A 57 3.98 9.92 -12.14
CA TRP A 57 4.79 10.93 -12.82
C TRP A 57 4.09 11.65 -13.97
N ASN A 58 2.99 11.09 -14.45
CA ASN A 58 2.34 11.61 -15.66
C ASN A 58 1.28 12.69 -15.42
N VAL A 59 1.06 13.09 -14.15
CA VAL A 59 0.09 14.12 -13.81
C VAL A 59 0.84 15.36 -13.35
N LYS A 60 0.96 16.34 -14.24
CA LYS A 60 1.70 17.57 -13.97
C LYS A 60 1.04 18.40 -12.89
N GLY A 61 1.85 19.08 -12.09
CA GLY A 61 1.36 19.98 -11.05
C GLY A 61 0.84 19.29 -9.81
N THR A 62 1.02 17.97 -9.70
CA THR A 62 0.62 17.22 -8.53
C THR A 62 1.78 16.43 -7.96
N PHE A 63 1.69 16.14 -6.66
CA PHE A 63 2.68 15.35 -5.96
C PHE A 63 1.98 14.11 -5.45
N LYS A 64 2.09 13.01 -6.20
CA LYS A 64 1.36 11.77 -5.91
C LYS A 64 2.27 10.58 -5.87
N MET A 65 1.99 9.70 -4.90
CA MET A 65 2.63 8.39 -4.82
C MET A 65 1.56 7.33 -4.61
N SER A 66 1.88 6.11 -4.95
CA SER A 66 1.00 4.98 -4.68
C SER A 66 1.76 3.86 -4.01
N VAL A 67 1.01 3.09 -3.21
CA VAL A 67 1.53 1.91 -2.54
C VAL A 67 0.62 0.75 -2.89
N LEU A 68 1.24 -0.31 -3.42
CA LEU A 68 0.54 -1.51 -3.81
C LEU A 68 1.00 -2.67 -2.92
N PHE A 69 0.03 -3.43 -2.40
CA PHE A 69 0.30 -4.70 -1.73
C PHE A 69 -0.53 -5.78 -2.38
N GLU A 70 0.06 -6.96 -2.52
CA GLU A 70 -0.67 -8.16 -2.91
C GLU A 70 -0.65 -9.15 -1.75
N TYR A 71 -1.77 -9.85 -1.58
CA TYR A 71 -1.96 -10.84 -0.53
C TYR A 71 -2.46 -12.14 -1.14
N GLU A 72 -2.12 -13.26 -0.50
CA GLU A 72 -2.57 -14.58 -0.96
C GLU A 72 -4.09 -14.70 -0.93
N SER A 73 -4.74 -14.02 0.00
CA SER A 73 -6.17 -14.14 0.22
C SER A 73 -6.70 -12.96 1.02
N PRO A 74 -8.03 -12.75 1.06
CA PRO A 74 -8.62 -11.77 1.97
C PRO A 74 -8.28 -12.02 3.44
N THR A 75 -8.10 -13.27 3.85
CA THR A 75 -7.68 -13.61 5.21
C THR A 75 -6.29 -13.07 5.50
N SER A 76 -5.36 -13.24 4.57
CA SER A 76 -4.00 -12.70 4.71
C SER A 76 -4.01 -11.20 4.84
N PHE A 77 -4.85 -10.53 4.04
CA PHE A 77 -5.04 -9.08 4.15
C PHE A 77 -5.45 -8.67 5.57
N LYS A 78 -6.45 -9.35 6.13
CA LYS A 78 -6.92 -9.07 7.49
C LYS A 78 -5.83 -9.27 8.53
N GLN A 79 -5.03 -10.33 8.38
CA GLN A 79 -3.94 -10.63 9.31
C GLN A 79 -2.82 -9.59 9.28
N CYS A 80 -2.66 -8.91 8.16
CA CYS A 80 -1.64 -7.86 8.00
C CYS A 80 -2.07 -6.49 8.55
N GLN A 81 -3.36 -6.28 8.82
CA GLN A 81 -3.89 -4.94 9.13
C GLN A 81 -3.27 -4.33 10.39
N ASN A 82 -3.04 -5.13 11.41
CA ASN A 82 -2.48 -4.59 12.66
C ASN A 82 -1.11 -3.96 12.44
N GLU A 83 -0.23 -4.64 11.72
CA GLU A 83 1.10 -4.12 11.40
C GLU A 83 1.01 -2.87 10.52
N LEU A 84 0.11 -2.89 9.54
CA LEU A 84 -0.06 -1.76 8.63
C LEU A 84 -0.62 -0.54 9.34
N GLU A 85 -1.58 -0.73 10.23
CA GLU A 85 -2.14 0.38 11.01
C GLU A 85 -1.09 1.03 11.89
N ASN A 86 -0.26 0.24 12.55
CA ASN A 86 0.83 0.75 13.38
C ASN A 86 1.83 1.54 12.54
N PHE A 87 2.21 1.00 11.40
CA PHE A 87 3.12 1.68 10.49
C PHE A 87 2.53 3.01 9.99
N THR A 88 1.28 2.98 9.56
CA THR A 88 0.58 4.16 9.04
C THR A 88 0.46 5.24 10.10
N LYS A 89 0.15 4.87 11.34
CA LYS A 89 0.11 5.83 12.44
C LYS A 89 1.43 6.59 12.60
N ASN A 90 2.53 5.86 12.60
CA ASN A 90 3.85 6.47 12.75
C ASN A 90 4.20 7.33 11.54
N LEU A 91 3.89 6.84 10.35
CA LEU A 91 4.08 7.58 9.10
C LEU A 91 3.34 8.92 9.12
N MET A 92 2.09 8.91 9.52
CA MET A 92 1.27 10.14 9.57
C MET A 92 1.79 11.13 10.60
N LYS A 93 2.33 10.65 11.72
CA LYS A 93 2.95 11.52 12.71
C LYS A 93 4.17 12.23 12.13
N GLU A 94 5.02 11.51 11.43
CA GLU A 94 6.23 12.08 10.85
C GLU A 94 5.91 13.07 9.72
N LEU A 95 4.91 12.77 8.92
CA LEU A 95 4.52 13.64 7.82
C LEU A 95 3.89 14.93 8.29
N GLN A 96 3.19 14.92 9.42
CA GLN A 96 2.42 16.06 9.90
C GLN A 96 1.54 16.67 8.81
N ALA A 97 1.01 15.81 7.94
CA ALA A 97 0.30 16.22 6.74
C ALA A 97 -1.21 16.17 6.97
N ALA A 98 -1.76 17.23 7.56
CA ALA A 98 -3.19 17.34 7.82
C ALA A 98 -4.03 17.37 6.53
N ASP A 99 -3.42 17.77 5.43
CA ASP A 99 -4.11 17.96 4.14
C ASP A 99 -3.88 16.81 3.16
N LEU A 100 -3.32 15.71 3.63
CA LEU A 100 -3.05 14.56 2.78
C LEU A 100 -4.36 13.92 2.31
N VAL A 101 -4.49 13.74 1.00
CA VAL A 101 -5.63 13.04 0.42
C VAL A 101 -5.21 11.61 0.12
N ILE A 102 -5.94 10.65 0.68
CA ILE A 102 -5.69 9.24 0.50
C ILE A 102 -6.88 8.61 -0.22
N GLU A 103 -6.61 7.93 -1.32
CA GLU A 103 -7.62 7.15 -2.03
C GLU A 103 -7.24 5.68 -1.94
N GLU A 104 -8.14 4.87 -1.39
CA GLU A 104 -7.88 3.45 -1.13
C GLU A 104 -8.75 2.57 -1.99
N SER A 105 -8.19 1.49 -2.52
CA SER A 105 -8.97 0.46 -3.17
C SER A 105 -8.49 -0.92 -2.75
N ARG A 106 -9.44 -1.85 -2.67
CA ARG A 106 -9.21 -3.27 -2.41
C ARG A 106 -9.74 -4.03 -3.59
N ASN A 107 -8.88 -4.81 -4.21
CA ASN A 107 -9.20 -5.42 -5.50
C ASN A 107 -9.01 -6.92 -5.42
N ILE A 108 -9.98 -7.66 -5.95
CA ILE A 108 -9.84 -9.10 -6.16
C ILE A 108 -9.21 -9.28 -7.53
N VAL A 109 -8.09 -9.97 -7.59
CA VAL A 109 -7.39 -10.19 -8.85
C VAL A 109 -8.14 -11.27 -9.62
N LEU A 110 -8.62 -10.92 -10.81
CA LEU A 110 -9.37 -11.83 -11.66
C LEU A 110 -8.50 -12.50 -12.71
N GLN A 111 -7.45 -11.82 -13.13
CA GLN A 111 -6.52 -12.36 -14.13
C GLN A 111 -5.16 -11.71 -13.90
N ASP A 112 -4.13 -12.54 -13.84
CA ASP A 112 -2.75 -12.08 -13.62
C ASP A 112 -1.85 -12.85 -14.58
N LEU A 113 -1.52 -12.21 -15.69
CA LEU A 113 -0.66 -12.80 -16.72
C LEU A 113 0.75 -12.23 -16.56
N ARG A 114 1.70 -13.13 -16.47
CA ARG A 114 3.12 -12.76 -16.30
C ARG A 114 3.96 -13.38 -17.42
N ILE A 115 5.01 -12.66 -17.77
CA ILE A 115 5.94 -13.12 -18.80
C ILE A 115 6.98 -14.04 -18.16
#